data_1405a1d843bd3a788d5e65d84e59a1cf
#
_entry.id   1405a1d843bd3a788d5e65d84e59a1cf
#
_cell.length_a   1.000
_cell.length_b   1.000
_cell.length_c   1.000
_cell.angle_alpha   90.00
_cell.angle_beta   90.00
_cell.angle_gamma   90.00
#
_symmetry.space_group_name_H-M   'P 1'
#
loop_
_entity.id
_entity.type
_entity.pdbx_description
1 polymer ?
#
loop_
_entity_poly.entity_id
_entity_poly.type
_entity_poly.pdbx_seq_one_letter_code
_entity_poly.pdbx_strand_id
1 'polypeptide(L)'
;MRNKNFFDFKKFRISQSNSAMKVSSDACVFGALINVEHTCSILDIGAGTGLLSLILAQKSNDSSTITALEIDEDSIIDATINLKSSPWQNRISLIHSSLQLFVKNTNQTFDIIISNPPFFKNSSKPNSSSKNIARHSDHSLSFNDLISCSKLLSTQDTKFWFILPVEEMKYFTEIAIKNGLFPFYQYTLQDYPLAKPKRVIKAFCLDDSTKCNQELFLYKEDVLGPYTEQFSKTMNPYYLFL
;
A
#
# COMPACT_ATOMS: atom_id res chain seq x y z
N MET A 1 14.38 4.15 -24.91
CA MET A 1 14.39 3.23 -23.75
C MET A 1 13.77 3.97 -22.57
N ARG A 2 12.73 3.43 -21.91
CA ARG A 2 12.23 4.02 -20.66
C ARG A 2 13.35 3.91 -19.60
N ASN A 3 13.70 5.03 -18.99
CA ASN A 3 14.71 5.05 -17.93
C ASN A 3 14.12 4.27 -16.72
N LYS A 4 14.75 3.15 -16.35
CA LYS A 4 14.25 2.29 -15.27
C LYS A 4 14.49 2.88 -13.87
N ASN A 5 15.26 3.96 -13.77
CA ASN A 5 15.69 4.54 -12.49
C ASN A 5 14.70 5.55 -11.91
N PHE A 6 13.77 6.05 -12.70
CA PHE A 6 12.74 6.97 -12.22
C PHE A 6 11.42 6.83 -12.98
N PHE A 7 10.33 7.32 -12.37
CA PHE A 7 9.00 7.42 -12.96
C PHE A 7 8.45 8.82 -12.70
N ASP A 8 7.98 9.50 -13.76
CA ASP A 8 7.41 10.85 -13.68
C ASP A 8 5.89 10.80 -13.57
N PHE A 9 5.37 11.47 -12.56
CA PHE A 9 3.97 11.81 -12.38
C PHE A 9 3.73 13.30 -12.72
N LYS A 10 2.48 13.73 -12.83
CA LYS A 10 2.14 15.13 -13.13
C LYS A 10 2.70 16.12 -12.10
N LYS A 11 2.75 15.74 -10.82
CA LYS A 11 3.14 16.65 -9.73
C LYS A 11 4.38 16.24 -8.95
N PHE A 12 4.92 15.04 -9.18
CA PHE A 12 6.12 14.54 -8.51
C PHE A 12 6.85 13.49 -9.36
N ARG A 13 8.07 13.17 -8.97
CA ARG A 13 8.88 12.10 -9.56
C ARG A 13 9.22 11.07 -8.51
N ILE A 14 9.27 9.81 -8.89
CA ILE A 14 9.81 8.71 -8.09
C ILE A 14 11.15 8.28 -8.63
N SER A 15 12.23 8.51 -7.88
CA SER A 15 13.50 7.81 -8.02
C SER A 15 13.35 6.42 -7.44
N GLN A 16 13.88 5.41 -8.13
CA GLN A 16 13.74 4.01 -7.74
C GLN A 16 14.99 3.20 -8.12
N SER A 17 16.16 3.82 -8.04
CA SER A 17 17.42 3.19 -8.47
C SER A 17 17.85 2.09 -7.50
N ASN A 18 17.65 2.29 -6.21
CA ASN A 18 18.11 1.41 -5.14
C ASN A 18 17.01 0.42 -4.70
N SER A 19 15.78 0.85 -4.59
CA SER A 19 14.66 0.04 -4.11
C SER A 19 14.41 -1.21 -4.94
N ALA A 20 14.15 -2.33 -4.28
CA ALA A 20 13.80 -3.60 -4.93
C ALA A 20 12.45 -3.53 -5.65
N MET A 21 11.45 -2.89 -5.04
CA MET A 21 10.13 -2.68 -5.65
C MET A 21 10.11 -1.40 -6.48
N LYS A 22 9.77 -1.57 -7.75
CA LYS A 22 9.59 -0.44 -8.69
C LYS A 22 8.12 0.00 -8.70
N VAL A 23 7.87 1.23 -9.20
CA VAL A 23 6.52 1.74 -9.46
C VAL A 23 5.74 0.72 -10.29
N SER A 24 4.57 0.35 -9.81
CA SER A 24 3.62 -0.52 -10.50
C SER A 24 2.25 0.14 -10.63
N SER A 25 1.52 -0.19 -11.69
CA SER A 25 0.16 0.33 -11.89
C SER A 25 -0.76 -0.06 -10.73
N ASP A 26 -0.59 -1.27 -10.16
CA ASP A 26 -1.41 -1.75 -9.06
C ASP A 26 -1.20 -0.88 -7.79
N ALA A 27 0.05 -0.51 -7.47
CA ALA A 27 0.34 0.39 -6.34
C ALA A 27 -0.19 1.81 -6.59
N CYS A 28 -0.10 2.31 -7.83
CA CYS A 28 -0.65 3.62 -8.18
C CYS A 28 -2.18 3.65 -8.03
N VAL A 29 -2.88 2.63 -8.57
CA VAL A 29 -4.33 2.48 -8.44
C VAL A 29 -4.73 2.32 -6.97
N PHE A 30 -3.97 1.56 -6.19
CA PHE A 30 -4.20 1.41 -4.75
C PHE A 30 -4.23 2.77 -4.05
N GLY A 31 -3.17 3.58 -4.17
CA GLY A 31 -3.13 4.91 -3.56
C GLY A 31 -4.23 5.83 -4.08
N ALA A 32 -4.57 5.75 -5.38
CA ALA A 32 -5.60 6.58 -5.99
C ALA A 32 -7.02 6.25 -5.51
N LEU A 33 -7.32 4.98 -5.20
CA LEU A 33 -8.65 4.52 -4.77
C LEU A 33 -8.94 4.74 -3.28
N ILE A 34 -7.91 4.90 -2.42
CA ILE A 34 -8.13 5.14 -0.98
C ILE A 34 -8.86 6.47 -0.79
N ASN A 35 -10.00 6.47 -0.09
CA ASN A 35 -10.66 7.71 0.30
C ASN A 35 -9.92 8.34 1.49
N VAL A 36 -9.51 9.60 1.34
CA VAL A 36 -8.79 10.39 2.35
C VAL A 36 -9.56 11.66 2.76
N GLU A 37 -10.83 11.75 2.42
CA GLU A 37 -11.69 12.84 2.86
C GLU A 37 -11.77 12.87 4.39
N HIS A 38 -11.65 14.06 4.97
CA HIS A 38 -11.67 14.27 6.43
C HIS A 38 -10.56 13.57 7.22
N THR A 39 -9.49 13.13 6.55
CA THR A 39 -8.35 12.45 7.19
C THR A 39 -7.35 13.48 7.69
N CYS A 40 -6.91 13.34 8.95
CA CYS A 40 -5.87 14.17 9.55
C CYS A 40 -4.51 13.47 9.59
N SER A 41 -4.49 12.13 9.77
CA SER A 41 -3.28 11.36 9.97
C SER A 41 -3.29 10.03 9.21
N ILE A 42 -2.21 9.75 8.49
CA ILE A 42 -2.06 8.54 7.66
C ILE A 42 -0.76 7.82 8.03
N LEU A 43 -0.81 6.51 8.19
CA LEU A 43 0.36 5.65 8.35
C LEU A 43 0.54 4.78 7.09
N ASP A 44 1.70 4.89 6.44
CA ASP A 44 2.12 4.07 5.31
C ASP A 44 3.17 3.05 5.79
N ILE A 45 2.78 1.78 5.92
CA ILE A 45 3.63 0.71 6.45
C ILE A 45 4.33 -0.01 5.30
N GLY A 46 5.67 0.03 5.30
CA GLY A 46 6.50 -0.47 4.21
C GLY A 46 6.43 0.46 3.01
N ALA A 47 6.75 1.74 3.23
CA ALA A 47 6.56 2.80 2.25
C ALA A 47 7.40 2.63 0.96
N GLY A 48 8.45 1.79 0.99
CA GLY A 48 9.31 1.55 -0.16
C GLY A 48 9.93 2.86 -0.66
N THR A 49 9.65 3.19 -1.91
CA THR A 49 10.08 4.46 -2.54
C THR A 49 9.31 5.69 -2.05
N GLY A 50 8.33 5.57 -1.17
CA GLY A 50 7.43 6.65 -0.76
C GLY A 50 6.29 6.93 -1.75
N LEU A 51 6.06 6.04 -2.73
CA LEU A 51 5.06 6.23 -3.78
C LEU A 51 3.66 6.44 -3.22
N LEU A 52 3.20 5.56 -2.32
CA LEU A 52 1.86 5.65 -1.74
C LEU A 52 1.72 6.91 -0.88
N SER A 53 2.72 7.23 -0.07
CA SER A 53 2.76 8.47 0.71
C SER A 53 2.59 9.71 -0.17
N LEU A 54 3.25 9.79 -1.34
CA LEU A 54 3.14 10.92 -2.27
C LEU A 54 1.77 10.99 -2.96
N ILE A 55 1.21 9.85 -3.38
CA ILE A 55 -0.13 9.81 -3.97
C ILE A 55 -1.17 10.29 -2.95
N LEU A 56 -1.07 9.85 -1.69
CA LEU A 56 -1.99 10.25 -0.63
C LEU A 56 -1.80 11.71 -0.23
N ALA A 57 -0.56 12.22 -0.18
CA ALA A 57 -0.28 13.62 0.07
C ALA A 57 -0.89 14.54 -1.01
N GLN A 58 -0.88 14.10 -2.28
CA GLN A 58 -1.47 14.87 -3.38
C GLN A 58 -2.99 15.03 -3.25
N LYS A 59 -3.68 14.04 -2.66
CA LYS A 59 -5.15 14.02 -2.60
C LYS A 59 -5.74 14.35 -1.23
N SER A 60 -4.95 14.30 -0.17
CA SER A 60 -5.39 14.67 1.17
C SER A 60 -5.37 16.19 1.39
N ASN A 61 -6.06 16.66 2.43
CA ASN A 61 -6.07 18.05 2.82
C ASN A 61 -4.67 18.55 3.21
N ASP A 62 -4.43 19.85 3.09
CA ASP A 62 -3.12 20.45 3.42
C ASP A 62 -2.74 20.31 4.91
N SER A 63 -3.72 20.16 5.79
CA SER A 63 -3.51 19.89 7.22
C SER A 63 -3.20 18.43 7.54
N SER A 64 -3.39 17.51 6.59
CA SER A 64 -3.14 16.08 6.82
C SER A 64 -1.65 15.78 6.89
N THR A 65 -1.25 14.90 7.80
CA THR A 65 0.11 14.42 7.97
C THR A 65 0.24 12.94 7.60
N ILE A 66 1.40 12.55 7.09
CA ILE A 66 1.69 11.17 6.71
C ILE A 66 2.95 10.72 7.43
N THR A 67 2.86 9.58 8.10
CA THR A 67 4.03 8.87 8.64
C THR A 67 4.32 7.69 7.73
N ALA A 68 5.49 7.68 7.12
CA ALA A 68 5.98 6.63 6.22
C ALA A 68 7.02 5.78 6.97
N LEU A 69 6.71 4.50 7.21
CA LEU A 69 7.64 3.55 7.82
C LEU A 69 8.30 2.69 6.75
N GLU A 70 9.60 2.57 6.80
CA GLU A 70 10.37 1.66 5.95
C GLU A 70 11.52 1.04 6.74
N ILE A 71 11.81 -0.22 6.50
CA ILE A 71 12.88 -0.96 7.19
C ILE A 71 14.09 -1.20 6.29
N ASP A 72 13.88 -1.21 4.97
CA ASP A 72 14.93 -1.49 3.98
C ASP A 72 15.78 -0.25 3.73
N GLU A 73 17.10 -0.36 3.95
CA GLU A 73 18.05 0.76 3.82
C GLU A 73 18.10 1.33 2.41
N ASP A 74 18.04 0.48 1.39
CA ASP A 74 18.09 0.89 -0.01
C ASP A 74 16.81 1.67 -0.39
N SER A 75 15.66 1.23 0.11
CA SER A 75 14.38 1.92 -0.09
C SER A 75 14.33 3.27 0.64
N ILE A 76 14.91 3.37 1.84
CA ILE A 76 15.03 4.63 2.60
C ILE A 76 15.81 5.69 1.80
N ILE A 77 16.85 5.31 1.07
CA ILE A 77 17.61 6.23 0.22
C ILE A 77 16.70 6.84 -0.84
N ASP A 78 16.00 6.01 -1.61
CA ASP A 78 15.09 6.47 -2.66
C ASP A 78 13.91 7.27 -2.07
N ALA A 79 13.28 6.79 -0.99
CA ALA A 79 12.20 7.49 -0.32
C ALA A 79 12.63 8.89 0.17
N THR A 80 13.81 9.00 0.77
CA THR A 80 14.34 10.28 1.24
C THR A 80 14.45 11.29 0.10
N ILE A 81 14.99 10.87 -1.06
CA ILE A 81 15.10 11.72 -2.24
C ILE A 81 13.70 12.14 -2.73
N ASN A 82 12.78 11.18 -2.85
CA ASN A 82 11.46 11.40 -3.40
C ASN A 82 10.61 12.33 -2.52
N LEU A 83 10.60 12.08 -1.22
CA LEU A 83 9.80 12.86 -0.28
C LEU A 83 10.33 14.28 -0.12
N LYS A 84 11.66 14.47 -0.01
CA LYS A 84 12.29 15.80 0.11
C LYS A 84 12.13 16.65 -1.13
N SER A 85 12.09 16.05 -2.33
CA SER A 85 11.91 16.78 -3.60
C SER A 85 10.44 17.02 -3.95
N SER A 86 9.50 16.54 -3.14
CA SER A 86 8.07 16.68 -3.40
C SER A 86 7.50 18.00 -2.87
N PRO A 87 6.38 18.49 -3.44
CA PRO A 87 5.67 19.65 -2.90
C PRO A 87 5.15 19.45 -1.47
N TRP A 88 5.07 18.21 -0.98
CA TRP A 88 4.48 17.82 0.31
C TRP A 88 5.50 17.42 1.35
N GLN A 89 6.79 17.74 1.16
CA GLN A 89 7.87 17.35 2.06
C GLN A 89 7.62 17.69 3.55
N ASN A 90 6.93 18.81 3.83
CA ASN A 90 6.65 19.25 5.19
C ASN A 90 5.49 18.50 5.88
N ARG A 91 4.75 17.67 5.12
CA ARG A 91 3.62 16.88 5.61
C ARG A 91 3.92 15.38 5.73
N ILE A 92 5.11 14.95 5.27
CA ILE A 92 5.48 13.53 5.24
C ILE A 92 6.72 13.31 6.11
N SER A 93 6.58 12.50 7.14
CA SER A 93 7.66 12.06 8.03
C SER A 93 8.10 10.67 7.65
N LEU A 94 9.34 10.51 7.14
CA LEU A 94 9.94 9.21 6.86
C LEU A 94 10.67 8.70 8.09
N ILE A 95 10.36 7.49 8.52
CA ILE A 95 10.95 6.85 9.70
C ILE A 95 11.56 5.51 9.29
N HIS A 96 12.88 5.37 9.47
CA HIS A 96 13.60 4.12 9.28
C HIS A 96 13.38 3.23 10.50
N SER A 97 12.37 2.37 10.47
CA SER A 97 12.01 1.49 11.59
C SER A 97 11.18 0.29 11.12
N SER A 98 11.25 -0.80 11.87
CA SER A 98 10.23 -1.84 11.79
C SER A 98 8.93 -1.37 12.43
N LEU A 99 7.80 -1.92 11.98
CA LEU A 99 6.48 -1.63 12.57
C LEU A 99 6.44 -2.00 14.06
N GLN A 100 7.02 -3.14 14.43
CA GLN A 100 7.07 -3.61 15.82
C GLN A 100 7.84 -2.65 16.73
N LEU A 101 8.94 -2.08 16.24
CA LEU A 101 9.75 -1.10 16.99
C LEU A 101 9.03 0.23 17.07
N PHE A 102 8.39 0.67 16.00
CA PHE A 102 7.62 1.91 15.96
C PHE A 102 6.49 1.89 16.99
N VAL A 103 5.69 0.82 17.03
CA VAL A 103 4.60 0.66 18.02
C VAL A 103 5.07 0.78 19.46
N LYS A 104 6.27 0.27 19.79
CA LYS A 104 6.84 0.35 21.15
C LYS A 104 7.26 1.77 21.56
N ASN A 105 7.53 2.64 20.58
CA ASN A 105 8.13 3.95 20.80
C ASN A 105 7.17 5.11 20.47
N THR A 106 5.90 4.85 20.22
CA THR A 106 4.92 5.89 19.90
C THR A 106 3.60 5.66 20.62
N ASN A 107 2.91 6.78 20.93
CA ASN A 107 1.52 6.78 21.36
C ASN A 107 0.59 7.37 20.28
N GLN A 108 1.09 7.56 19.06
CA GLN A 108 0.30 8.11 17.97
C GLN A 108 -0.75 7.12 17.51
N THR A 109 -1.89 7.64 17.10
CA THR A 109 -2.94 6.90 16.39
C THR A 109 -3.20 7.55 15.03
N PHE A 110 -3.75 6.77 14.11
CA PHE A 110 -3.93 7.18 12.73
C PHE A 110 -5.37 6.97 12.27
N ASP A 111 -5.88 7.89 11.44
CA ASP A 111 -7.21 7.78 10.83
C ASP A 111 -7.20 6.74 9.71
N ILE A 112 -6.09 6.66 8.98
CA ILE A 112 -5.90 5.69 7.90
C ILE A 112 -4.55 4.99 8.08
N ILE A 113 -4.58 3.67 8.00
CA ILE A 113 -3.39 2.82 7.97
C ILE A 113 -3.38 2.04 6.66
N ILE A 114 -2.28 2.16 5.92
CA ILE A 114 -2.14 1.49 4.62
C ILE A 114 -0.91 0.60 4.59
N SER A 115 -0.96 -0.45 3.78
CA SER A 115 0.23 -1.22 3.42
C SER A 115 0.06 -1.93 2.07
N ASN A 116 1.15 -1.93 1.32
CA ASN A 116 1.40 -2.85 0.21
C ASN A 116 2.54 -3.80 0.63
N PRO A 117 2.27 -4.75 1.52
CA PRO A 117 3.31 -5.55 2.13
C PRO A 117 3.98 -6.47 1.11
N PRO A 118 5.27 -6.82 1.28
CA PRO A 118 5.92 -7.81 0.44
C PRO A 118 5.18 -9.15 0.54
N PHE A 119 5.02 -9.83 -0.60
CA PHE A 119 4.27 -11.09 -0.66
C PHE A 119 5.13 -12.23 -0.10
N PHE A 120 4.76 -12.72 1.06
CA PHE A 120 5.32 -13.97 1.56
C PHE A 120 4.62 -15.12 0.83
N LYS A 121 5.27 -15.73 -0.14
CA LYS A 121 4.85 -17.07 -0.57
C LYS A 121 4.89 -17.94 0.67
N ASN A 122 3.71 -18.41 1.11
CA ASN A 122 3.60 -19.41 2.15
C ASN A 122 4.54 -20.57 1.79
N SER A 123 5.69 -20.63 2.41
CA SER A 123 6.59 -21.79 2.38
C SER A 123 6.04 -22.86 3.31
N SER A 124 4.77 -23.23 3.13
CA SER A 124 4.16 -24.42 3.74
C SER A 124 4.38 -25.64 2.83
N LYS A 125 5.63 -25.84 2.36
CA LYS A 125 6.11 -27.14 1.89
C LYS A 125 7.50 -27.38 2.50
N PRO A 126 7.65 -28.38 3.37
CA PRO A 126 8.94 -28.71 3.98
C PRO A 126 9.81 -29.51 3.02
N ASN A 127 10.20 -28.96 1.86
CA ASN A 127 11.19 -29.57 0.99
C ASN A 127 11.68 -28.58 -0.08
N SER A 128 12.61 -27.71 0.29
CA SER A 128 13.69 -27.29 -0.62
C SER A 128 14.83 -26.71 0.20
N SER A 129 15.95 -27.43 0.19
CA SER A 129 17.24 -27.07 0.69
C SER A 129 17.76 -25.82 -0.03
N SER A 130 17.61 -24.66 0.55
CA SER A 130 18.40 -23.49 0.18
C SER A 130 18.83 -22.73 1.42
N LYS A 131 20.14 -22.88 1.74
CA LYS A 131 20.85 -22.23 2.86
C LYS A 131 20.87 -20.68 2.81
N ASN A 132 20.21 -20.04 1.84
CA ASN A 132 20.16 -18.58 1.67
C ASN A 132 18.91 -17.91 2.27
N ILE A 133 17.96 -18.68 2.82
CA ILE A 133 16.72 -18.14 3.42
C ILE A 133 16.93 -17.75 4.90
N ALA A 134 17.97 -18.26 5.53
CA ALA A 134 18.19 -18.09 6.98
C ALA A 134 18.65 -16.68 7.42
N ARG A 135 18.99 -15.78 6.51
CA ARG A 135 19.41 -14.40 6.86
C ARG A 135 18.29 -13.36 6.85
N HIS A 136 17.09 -13.70 6.34
CA HIS A 136 15.93 -12.78 6.26
C HIS A 136 14.74 -13.22 7.13
N SER A 137 14.85 -14.32 7.89
CA SER A 137 13.73 -14.87 8.66
C SER A 137 13.40 -14.12 9.95
N ASP A 138 14.32 -13.36 10.52
CA ASP A 138 14.13 -12.70 11.82
C ASP A 138 13.47 -11.32 11.74
N HIS A 139 13.25 -10.77 10.53
CA HIS A 139 12.66 -9.44 10.33
C HIS A 139 11.42 -9.43 9.43
N SER A 140 10.88 -10.58 9.04
CA SER A 140 9.70 -10.62 8.18
C SER A 140 8.43 -10.29 8.98
N LEU A 141 7.73 -9.23 8.57
CA LEU A 141 6.46 -8.82 9.15
C LEU A 141 5.36 -9.83 8.77
N SER A 142 4.91 -10.68 9.70
CA SER A 142 3.80 -11.60 9.44
C SER A 142 2.46 -10.85 9.30
N PHE A 143 1.46 -11.48 8.67
CA PHE A 143 0.12 -10.89 8.62
C PHE A 143 -0.49 -10.69 10.01
N ASN A 144 -0.23 -11.59 10.96
CA ASN A 144 -0.65 -11.40 12.34
C ASN A 144 0.01 -10.16 12.97
N ASP A 145 1.33 -9.99 12.79
CA ASP A 145 2.03 -8.82 13.32
C ASP A 145 1.55 -7.53 12.67
N LEU A 146 1.37 -7.54 11.34
CA LEU A 146 0.86 -6.38 10.61
C LEU A 146 -0.49 -5.95 11.15
N ILE A 147 -1.42 -6.88 11.34
CA ILE A 147 -2.76 -6.62 11.85
C ILE A 147 -2.71 -6.17 13.32
N SER A 148 -2.01 -6.90 14.18
CA SER A 148 -1.95 -6.63 15.62
C SER A 148 -1.28 -5.28 15.90
N CYS A 149 -0.15 -4.99 15.25
CA CYS A 149 0.53 -3.70 15.39
C CYS A 149 -0.31 -2.54 14.83
N SER A 150 -0.97 -2.73 13.68
CA SER A 150 -1.86 -1.70 13.11
C SER A 150 -3.01 -1.37 14.05
N LYS A 151 -3.59 -2.37 14.73
CA LYS A 151 -4.65 -2.14 15.73
C LYS A 151 -4.16 -1.33 16.94
N LEU A 152 -2.93 -1.52 17.38
CA LEU A 152 -2.36 -0.73 18.48
C LEU A 152 -2.17 0.76 18.10
N LEU A 153 -2.09 1.06 16.81
CA LEU A 153 -1.95 2.41 16.26
C LEU A 153 -3.30 3.00 15.76
N SER A 154 -4.42 2.41 16.15
CA SER A 154 -5.73 2.79 15.64
C SER A 154 -6.64 3.37 16.71
N THR A 155 -7.63 4.14 16.27
CA THR A 155 -8.84 4.52 17.01
C THR A 155 -10.02 3.67 16.51
N GLN A 156 -11.20 3.84 17.10
CA GLN A 156 -12.43 3.14 16.68
C GLN A 156 -12.81 3.48 15.22
N ASP A 157 -12.46 4.68 14.74
CA ASP A 157 -12.84 5.17 13.41
C ASP A 157 -11.79 4.86 12.33
N THR A 158 -10.63 4.32 12.71
CA THR A 158 -9.53 4.02 11.78
C THR A 158 -9.95 3.09 10.65
N LYS A 159 -9.53 3.42 9.44
CA LYS A 159 -9.70 2.57 8.25
C LYS A 159 -8.36 1.98 7.84
N PHE A 160 -8.35 0.67 7.62
CA PHE A 160 -7.14 -0.07 7.26
C PHE A 160 -7.24 -0.52 5.81
N TRP A 161 -6.24 -0.17 4.98
CA TRP A 161 -6.24 -0.48 3.56
C TRP A 161 -5.04 -1.33 3.19
N PHE A 162 -5.29 -2.45 2.55
CA PHE A 162 -4.24 -3.38 2.12
C PHE A 162 -4.45 -3.77 0.67
N ILE A 163 -3.33 -3.98 -0.06
CA ILE A 163 -3.33 -4.57 -1.39
C ILE A 163 -2.51 -5.85 -1.37
N LEU A 164 -3.10 -6.94 -1.86
CA LEU A 164 -2.48 -8.26 -1.92
C LEU A 164 -2.90 -9.00 -3.19
N PRO A 165 -2.14 -10.02 -3.64
CA PRO A 165 -2.65 -10.99 -4.59
C PRO A 165 -3.92 -11.67 -4.06
N VAL A 166 -4.72 -12.23 -4.98
CA VAL A 166 -6.06 -12.75 -4.65
C VAL A 166 -6.04 -13.81 -3.54
N GLU A 167 -5.15 -14.79 -3.64
CA GLU A 167 -5.09 -15.88 -2.66
C GLU A 167 -4.55 -15.42 -1.31
N GLU A 168 -3.54 -14.55 -1.32
CA GLU A 168 -3.00 -13.96 -0.10
C GLU A 168 -4.02 -13.06 0.59
N MET A 169 -4.85 -12.32 -0.16
CA MET A 169 -5.92 -11.52 0.42
C MET A 169 -7.02 -12.37 1.06
N LYS A 170 -7.33 -13.54 0.53
CA LYS A 170 -8.27 -14.47 1.17
C LYS A 170 -7.74 -14.89 2.54
N TYR A 171 -6.50 -15.36 2.59
CA TYR A 171 -5.85 -15.78 3.83
C TYR A 171 -5.69 -14.62 4.81
N PHE A 172 -5.26 -13.45 4.33
CA PHE A 172 -5.19 -12.22 5.15
C PHE A 172 -6.54 -11.86 5.78
N THR A 173 -7.62 -11.97 4.99
CA THR A 173 -8.98 -11.64 5.46
C THR A 173 -9.43 -12.56 6.60
N GLU A 174 -9.12 -13.86 6.51
CA GLU A 174 -9.44 -14.82 7.60
C GLU A 174 -8.70 -14.45 8.90
N ILE A 175 -7.43 -14.08 8.80
CA ILE A 175 -6.63 -13.63 9.96
C ILE A 175 -7.19 -12.30 10.49
N ALA A 176 -7.50 -11.35 9.61
CA ALA A 176 -8.02 -10.04 9.98
C ALA A 176 -9.33 -10.17 10.79
N ILE A 177 -10.28 -10.96 10.31
CA ILE A 177 -11.56 -11.20 11.01
C ILE A 177 -11.33 -11.84 12.37
N LYS A 178 -10.46 -12.85 12.48
CA LYS A 178 -10.10 -13.47 13.77
C LYS A 178 -9.48 -12.49 14.76
N ASN A 179 -8.85 -11.44 14.27
CA ASN A 179 -8.25 -10.37 15.07
C ASN A 179 -9.18 -9.15 15.23
N GLY A 180 -10.45 -9.22 14.81
CA GLY A 180 -11.45 -8.15 14.96
C GLY A 180 -11.24 -6.99 13.99
N LEU A 181 -10.74 -7.25 12.78
CA LEU A 181 -10.80 -6.34 11.64
C LEU A 181 -11.75 -6.89 10.59
N PHE A 182 -12.80 -6.12 10.28
CA PHE A 182 -13.90 -6.55 9.44
C PHE A 182 -13.86 -5.82 8.10
N PRO A 183 -13.99 -6.53 6.95
CA PRO A 183 -13.93 -5.90 5.63
C PRO A 183 -15.21 -5.10 5.38
N PHE A 184 -15.08 -3.83 4.92
CA PHE A 184 -16.21 -3.00 4.53
C PHE A 184 -16.16 -2.57 3.06
N TYR A 185 -14.99 -2.67 2.40
CA TYR A 185 -14.85 -2.36 0.99
C TYR A 185 -13.83 -3.23 0.29
N GLN A 186 -14.06 -3.55 -0.99
CA GLN A 186 -13.12 -4.33 -1.81
C GLN A 186 -13.15 -3.87 -3.25
N TYR A 187 -11.95 -3.66 -3.83
CA TYR A 187 -11.74 -3.61 -5.28
C TYR A 187 -11.00 -4.86 -5.74
N THR A 188 -11.54 -5.52 -6.77
CA THR A 188 -10.83 -6.61 -7.45
C THR A 188 -10.19 -6.05 -8.71
N LEU A 189 -8.86 -6.04 -8.80
CA LEU A 189 -8.12 -5.48 -9.93
C LEU A 189 -7.92 -6.53 -11.03
N GLN A 190 -8.29 -6.15 -12.25
CA GLN A 190 -8.25 -7.02 -13.42
C GLN A 190 -7.81 -6.24 -14.66
N ASP A 191 -6.97 -6.83 -15.52
CA ASP A 191 -6.45 -6.12 -16.69
C ASP A 191 -7.53 -5.76 -17.71
N TYR A 192 -8.42 -6.69 -17.99
CA TYR A 192 -9.56 -6.56 -18.89
C TYR A 192 -10.63 -7.58 -18.51
N PRO A 193 -11.86 -7.50 -19.00
CA PRO A 193 -13.01 -8.30 -18.51
C PRO A 193 -12.82 -9.81 -18.44
N LEU A 194 -12.02 -10.39 -19.34
CA LEU A 194 -11.76 -11.84 -19.40
C LEU A 194 -10.44 -12.25 -18.75
N ALA A 195 -9.64 -11.30 -18.25
CA ALA A 195 -8.40 -11.61 -17.55
C ALA A 195 -8.68 -12.19 -16.16
N LYS A 196 -7.74 -12.98 -15.64
CA LYS A 196 -7.82 -13.39 -14.22
C LYS A 196 -7.54 -12.18 -13.31
N PRO A 197 -8.26 -12.05 -12.18
CA PRO A 197 -7.94 -11.07 -11.17
C PRO A 197 -6.47 -11.17 -10.72
N LYS A 198 -5.78 -10.03 -10.59
CA LYS A 198 -4.36 -9.98 -10.21
C LYS A 198 -4.17 -9.64 -8.75
N ARG A 199 -4.92 -8.64 -8.30
CA ARG A 199 -4.82 -8.06 -6.97
C ARG A 199 -6.19 -7.79 -6.40
N VAL A 200 -6.24 -7.75 -5.09
CA VAL A 200 -7.39 -7.25 -4.35
C VAL A 200 -6.91 -6.13 -3.44
N ILE A 201 -7.58 -4.99 -3.53
CA ILE A 201 -7.50 -3.92 -2.54
C ILE A 201 -8.67 -4.13 -1.60
N LYS A 202 -8.41 -4.18 -0.30
CA LYS A 202 -9.46 -4.35 0.70
C LYS A 202 -9.31 -3.38 1.84
N ALA A 203 -10.42 -2.79 2.23
CA ALA A 203 -10.52 -1.92 3.38
C ALA A 203 -11.19 -2.64 4.54
N PHE A 204 -10.65 -2.43 5.76
CA PHE A 204 -11.16 -3.00 7.00
C PHE A 204 -11.43 -1.90 8.02
N CYS A 205 -12.32 -2.20 8.96
CA CYS A 205 -12.64 -1.38 10.14
C CYS A 205 -12.80 -2.27 11.36
N LEU A 206 -13.03 -1.66 12.53
CA LEU A 206 -13.26 -2.37 13.79
C LEU A 206 -14.74 -2.72 14.06
N ASP A 207 -15.65 -2.26 13.20
CA ASP A 207 -17.08 -2.52 13.31
C ASP A 207 -17.49 -3.76 12.52
N ASP A 208 -17.97 -4.80 13.18
CA ASP A 208 -18.40 -6.08 12.61
C ASP A 208 -19.79 -6.05 11.97
N SER A 209 -20.55 -4.97 12.19
CA SER A 209 -21.88 -4.79 11.58
C SER A 209 -21.84 -4.32 10.13
N THR A 210 -20.64 -3.89 9.63
CA THR A 210 -20.49 -3.36 8.27
C THR A 210 -20.63 -4.45 7.21
N LYS A 211 -21.33 -4.10 6.11
CA LYS A 211 -21.38 -4.94 4.92
C LYS A 211 -20.25 -4.57 3.97
N CYS A 212 -19.55 -5.59 3.45
CA CYS A 212 -18.47 -5.36 2.50
C CYS A 212 -19.02 -5.03 1.10
N ASN A 213 -18.86 -3.78 0.66
CA ASN A 213 -19.11 -3.38 -0.72
C ASN A 213 -17.98 -3.89 -1.61
N GLN A 214 -18.33 -4.43 -2.79
CA GLN A 214 -17.36 -5.00 -3.72
C GLN A 214 -17.49 -4.36 -5.09
N GLU A 215 -16.36 -4.00 -5.68
CA GLU A 215 -16.26 -3.46 -7.03
C GLU A 215 -15.19 -4.16 -7.84
N LEU A 216 -15.44 -4.28 -9.15
CA LEU A 216 -14.45 -4.70 -10.13
C LEU A 216 -13.78 -3.45 -10.70
N PHE A 217 -12.45 -3.43 -10.71
CA PHE A 217 -11.65 -2.38 -11.30
C PHE A 217 -10.92 -2.91 -12.53
N LEU A 218 -11.31 -2.45 -13.70
CA LEU A 218 -10.74 -2.84 -14.97
C LEU A 218 -9.76 -1.79 -15.47
N TYR A 219 -8.58 -2.23 -15.91
CA TYR A 219 -7.57 -1.31 -16.48
C TYR A 219 -7.88 -0.95 -17.92
N LYS A 220 -8.32 -1.92 -18.71
CA LYS A 220 -8.57 -1.80 -20.15
C LYS A 220 -9.91 -2.39 -20.54
N GLU A 221 -10.44 -1.94 -21.69
CA GLU A 221 -11.66 -2.48 -22.29
C GLU A 221 -11.46 -3.93 -22.77
N ASP A 222 -10.30 -4.25 -23.32
CA ASP A 222 -9.88 -5.60 -23.74
C ASP A 222 -8.34 -5.73 -23.73
N VAL A 223 -7.81 -6.85 -24.24
CA VAL A 223 -6.37 -7.18 -24.28
C VAL A 223 -5.51 -6.07 -24.92
N LEU A 224 -5.97 -5.53 -26.04
CA LEU A 224 -5.28 -4.49 -26.84
C LEU A 224 -6.02 -3.16 -26.82
N GLY A 225 -7.15 -3.09 -26.13
CA GLY A 225 -8.01 -1.93 -26.08
C GLY A 225 -7.45 -0.76 -25.29
N PRO A 226 -8.17 0.39 -25.34
CA PRO A 226 -7.84 1.56 -24.56
C PRO A 226 -8.01 1.29 -23.06
N TYR A 227 -7.55 2.20 -22.25
CA TYR A 227 -7.88 2.23 -20.83
C TYR A 227 -9.38 2.46 -20.65
N THR A 228 -9.96 1.82 -19.62
CA THR A 228 -11.35 2.08 -19.25
C THR A 228 -11.54 3.53 -18.81
N GLU A 229 -12.77 4.01 -18.88
CA GLU A 229 -13.10 5.32 -18.29
C GLU A 229 -12.80 5.36 -16.79
N GLN A 230 -13.11 4.26 -16.06
CA GLN A 230 -12.81 4.11 -14.64
C GLN A 230 -11.31 4.28 -14.36
N PHE A 231 -10.43 3.58 -15.10
CA PHE A 231 -8.98 3.72 -14.96
C PHE A 231 -8.52 5.13 -15.31
N SER A 232 -8.96 5.65 -16.44
CA SER A 232 -8.57 6.98 -16.92
C SER A 232 -8.97 8.07 -15.92
N LYS A 233 -10.20 8.06 -15.43
CA LYS A 233 -10.67 9.01 -14.40
C LYS A 233 -9.88 8.90 -13.10
N THR A 234 -9.59 7.68 -12.64
CA THR A 234 -8.86 7.43 -11.39
C THR A 234 -7.41 7.88 -11.50
N MET A 235 -6.74 7.64 -12.65
CA MET A 235 -5.31 7.89 -12.81
C MET A 235 -4.97 9.24 -13.45
N ASN A 236 -5.94 9.92 -14.06
CA ASN A 236 -5.72 11.24 -14.69
C ASN A 236 -5.06 12.28 -13.75
N PRO A 237 -5.35 12.37 -12.44
CA PRO A 237 -4.66 13.31 -11.56
C PRO A 237 -3.15 13.05 -11.43
N TYR A 238 -2.68 11.86 -11.78
CA TYR A 238 -1.32 11.39 -11.52
C TYR A 238 -0.49 11.18 -12.79
N TYR A 239 -1.03 10.52 -13.82
CA TYR A 239 -0.25 10.08 -14.98
C TYR A 239 -0.14 11.16 -16.05
N LEU A 240 1.09 11.32 -16.61
CA LEU A 240 1.37 12.30 -17.67
C LEU A 240 0.69 12.01 -19.01
N PHE A 241 0.31 10.76 -19.24
CA PHE A 241 -0.22 10.30 -20.53
C PHE A 241 -1.75 10.08 -20.55
N LEU A 242 -2.44 10.54 -19.51
CA LEU A 242 -3.90 10.48 -19.39
C LEU A 242 -4.50 11.89 -19.34
#